data_b82529dd8475202db9535860802bd85e
#
_entry.id   b82529dd8475202db9535860802bd85e
#
_cell.length_a   1.000
_cell.length_b   1.000
_cell.length_c   1.000
_cell.angle_alpha   90.00
_cell.angle_beta   90.00
_cell.angle_gamma   90.00
#
_symmetry.space_group_name_H-M   'P 1'
#
loop_
_entity.id
_entity.type
_entity.pdbx_description
1 polymer ?
#
loop_
_entity_poly.entity_id
_entity_poly.type
_entity_poly.pdbx_seq_one_letter_code
_entity_poly.pdbx_strand_id
1 'polypeptide(L)'
;MGELHLEITVYRIEEEQNIKVSVSPPIVVYREGVQGSNRGNAFEGKSPNRHNRFFFEIEALPGEVVNALRNGDLGDGPVRSSDAKETGNKFGELGMDKDLMRKIYAINGTNVLVNDTKGIQGLHETRELIIEAFNEVCKKGPIADEPVQGMFVRLTDAKLHEDAIHRGPAQTIPAVRNGIKGAMMRAKTVLLEPMQKAFVSVPNDWLCLLYTSPSPRDG
;
A
#
# COMPACT_ATOMS: atom_id res chain seq x y z
N MET A 1 21.83 2.76 8.90
CA MET A 1 22.57 2.77 10.19
C MET A 1 23.16 1.37 10.33
N GLY A 2 24.45 1.25 10.49
CA GLY A 2 25.12 -0.05 10.62
C GLY A 2 25.14 -0.57 12.05
N GLU A 3 25.42 -1.83 12.24
CA GLU A 3 25.49 -2.53 13.54
C GLU A 3 26.41 -1.82 14.52
N LEU A 4 27.62 -1.50 14.10
CA LEU A 4 28.59 -0.72 14.91
C LEU A 4 28.03 0.62 15.40
N HIS A 5 27.23 1.31 14.59
CA HIS A 5 26.64 2.59 14.99
C HIS A 5 25.57 2.40 16.08
N LEU A 6 24.82 1.30 16.01
CA LEU A 6 23.86 0.95 17.06
C LEU A 6 24.57 0.58 18.36
N GLU A 7 25.63 -0.22 18.30
CA GLU A 7 26.45 -0.60 19.48
C GLU A 7 27.03 0.62 20.16
N ILE A 8 27.61 1.56 19.39
CA ILE A 8 28.14 2.82 19.94
C ILE A 8 27.03 3.64 20.57
N THR A 9 25.84 3.68 19.95
CA THR A 9 24.70 4.43 20.50
C THR A 9 24.20 3.81 21.82
N VAL A 10 24.08 2.50 21.89
CA VAL A 10 23.70 1.79 23.10
C VAL A 10 24.72 2.02 24.21
N TYR A 11 26.02 1.83 23.91
CA TYR A 11 27.11 2.11 24.85
C TYR A 11 27.06 3.52 25.42
N ARG A 12 26.85 4.53 24.58
CA ARG A 12 26.75 5.93 25.02
C ARG A 12 25.54 6.16 25.92
N ILE A 13 24.39 5.56 25.62
CA ILE A 13 23.19 5.70 26.47
C ILE A 13 23.44 5.06 27.85
N GLU A 14 24.08 3.90 27.90
CA GLU A 14 24.37 3.20 29.16
C GLU A 14 25.41 3.97 30.00
N GLU A 15 26.50 4.43 29.39
CA GLU A 15 27.59 5.14 30.08
C GLU A 15 27.25 6.60 30.41
N GLU A 16 26.69 7.36 29.47
CA GLU A 16 26.44 8.79 29.68
C GLU A 16 25.13 9.03 30.44
N GLN A 17 24.11 8.20 30.29
CA GLN A 17 22.80 8.37 30.89
C GLN A 17 22.53 7.43 32.07
N ASN A 18 23.41 6.45 32.29
CA ASN A 18 23.26 5.38 33.28
C ASN A 18 21.91 4.61 33.19
N ILE A 19 21.43 4.40 31.95
CA ILE A 19 20.17 3.74 31.65
C ILE A 19 20.50 2.39 30.97
N LYS A 20 20.03 1.27 31.57
CA LYS A 20 20.13 -0.03 30.91
C LYS A 20 19.19 -0.13 29.72
N VAL A 21 19.73 -0.46 28.55
CA VAL A 21 18.99 -0.56 27.27
C VAL A 21 18.86 -2.03 26.88
N SER A 22 17.65 -2.44 26.49
CA SER A 22 17.42 -3.74 25.86
C SER A 22 17.21 -3.52 24.35
N VAL A 23 18.05 -4.17 23.55
CA VAL A 23 17.99 -4.08 22.08
C VAL A 23 17.29 -5.30 21.52
N SER A 24 16.29 -5.09 20.67
CA SER A 24 15.68 -6.19 19.90
C SER A 24 16.62 -6.63 18.77
N PRO A 25 16.54 -7.90 18.33
CA PRO A 25 17.25 -8.33 17.13
C PRO A 25 16.83 -7.46 15.92
N PRO A 26 17.74 -7.22 14.95
CA PRO A 26 17.41 -6.49 13.74
C PRO A 26 16.30 -7.21 12.98
N ILE A 27 15.31 -6.45 12.52
CA ILE A 27 14.19 -6.97 11.73
C ILE A 27 14.32 -6.51 10.29
N VAL A 28 13.99 -7.40 9.35
CA VAL A 28 13.87 -7.04 7.94
C VAL A 28 12.49 -6.46 7.70
N VAL A 29 12.42 -5.25 7.17
CA VAL A 29 11.15 -4.57 6.88
C VAL A 29 10.65 -5.02 5.51
N TYR A 30 9.77 -6.02 5.50
CA TYR A 30 9.10 -6.45 4.29
C TYR A 30 7.96 -5.51 3.88
N ARG A 31 7.57 -5.60 2.62
CA ARG A 31 6.38 -4.93 2.06
C ARG A 31 5.62 -5.92 1.20
N GLU A 32 4.30 -5.74 1.09
CA GLU A 32 3.53 -6.46 0.10
C GLU A 32 3.32 -5.58 -1.13
N GLY A 33 3.34 -6.18 -2.32
CA GLY A 33 3.11 -5.48 -3.57
C GLY A 33 2.32 -6.33 -4.55
N VAL A 34 1.76 -5.70 -5.57
CA VAL A 34 1.02 -6.37 -6.63
C VAL A 34 1.88 -6.37 -7.89
N GLN A 35 2.05 -7.54 -8.53
CA GLN A 35 2.81 -7.66 -9.78
C GLN A 35 1.93 -7.77 -11.03
N GLY A 36 0.68 -8.17 -10.86
CA GLY A 36 -0.25 -8.40 -11.95
C GLY A 36 -1.47 -7.49 -11.89
N SER A 37 -2.55 -7.96 -12.48
CA SER A 37 -3.85 -7.28 -12.51
C SER A 37 -4.96 -8.31 -12.51
N ASN A 38 -6.08 -8.01 -11.87
CA ASN A 38 -7.33 -8.76 -12.03
C ASN A 38 -8.38 -7.97 -12.82
N ARG A 39 -7.94 -7.04 -13.67
CA ARG A 39 -8.82 -6.24 -14.53
C ARG A 39 -9.74 -7.11 -15.38
N GLY A 40 -11.02 -6.77 -15.44
CA GLY A 40 -12.05 -7.58 -16.12
C GLY A 40 -12.54 -8.79 -15.32
N ASN A 41 -11.96 -9.07 -14.13
CA ASN A 41 -12.37 -10.15 -13.24
C ASN A 41 -12.44 -9.65 -11.79
N ALA A 42 -13.35 -8.71 -11.53
CA ALA A 42 -13.51 -8.09 -10.23
C ALA A 42 -13.77 -9.12 -9.12
N PHE A 43 -13.16 -8.89 -7.97
CA PHE A 43 -13.39 -9.72 -6.78
C PHE A 43 -14.52 -9.16 -5.94
N GLU A 44 -15.44 -10.02 -5.53
CA GLU A 44 -16.59 -9.66 -4.72
C GLU A 44 -16.26 -9.72 -3.23
N GLY A 45 -16.36 -8.58 -2.53
CA GLY A 45 -16.38 -8.51 -1.08
C GLY A 45 -17.82 -8.46 -0.56
N LYS A 46 -18.17 -9.40 0.33
CA LYS A 46 -19.51 -9.51 0.91
C LYS A 46 -19.53 -9.08 2.36
N SER A 47 -20.57 -8.32 2.74
CA SER A 47 -20.79 -8.00 4.16
C SER A 47 -21.19 -9.25 4.97
N PRO A 48 -20.94 -9.29 6.29
CA PRO A 48 -21.34 -10.40 7.16
C PRO A 48 -22.82 -10.73 7.06
N ASN A 49 -23.68 -9.72 6.95
CA ASN A 49 -25.12 -9.89 6.76
C ASN A 49 -25.52 -10.28 5.32
N ARG A 50 -24.55 -10.32 4.37
CA ARG A 50 -24.73 -10.65 2.93
C ARG A 50 -25.62 -9.68 2.14
N HIS A 51 -26.02 -8.56 2.70
CA HIS A 51 -26.87 -7.58 2.02
C HIS A 51 -26.08 -6.61 1.15
N ASN A 52 -24.79 -6.37 1.49
CA ASN A 52 -23.93 -5.47 0.72
C ASN A 52 -22.84 -6.26 0.03
N ARG A 53 -22.51 -5.83 -1.19
CA ARG A 53 -21.46 -6.41 -2.03
C ARG A 53 -20.68 -5.29 -2.68
N PHE A 54 -19.36 -5.42 -2.71
CA PHE A 54 -18.45 -4.48 -3.33
C PHE A 54 -17.54 -5.24 -4.29
N PHE A 55 -17.28 -4.68 -5.46
CA PHE A 55 -16.49 -5.34 -6.50
C PHE A 55 -15.22 -4.55 -6.76
N PHE A 56 -14.09 -5.22 -6.59
CA PHE A 56 -12.77 -4.60 -6.70
C PHE A 56 -11.94 -5.20 -7.82
N GLU A 57 -11.31 -4.30 -8.57
CA GLU A 57 -10.19 -4.61 -9.45
C GLU A 57 -8.93 -3.93 -8.91
N ILE A 58 -7.81 -4.64 -9.03
CA ILE A 58 -6.50 -4.18 -8.55
C ILE A 58 -5.47 -4.40 -9.64
N GLU A 59 -4.57 -3.45 -9.77
CA GLU A 59 -3.40 -3.54 -10.62
C GLU A 59 -2.20 -2.84 -9.98
N ALA A 60 -1.00 -3.17 -10.46
CA ALA A 60 0.22 -2.49 -10.03
C ALA A 60 0.25 -1.06 -10.59
N LEU A 61 0.62 -0.09 -9.77
CA LEU A 61 0.88 1.27 -10.23
C LEU A 61 2.18 1.34 -11.05
N PRO A 62 2.23 2.17 -12.10
CA PRO A 62 3.47 2.47 -12.81
C PRO A 62 4.56 3.01 -11.88
N GLY A 63 5.82 2.66 -12.13
CA GLY A 63 6.95 3.04 -11.26
C GLY A 63 7.11 4.56 -11.11
N GLU A 64 6.81 5.34 -12.15
CA GLU A 64 6.86 6.80 -12.11
C GLU A 64 5.82 7.37 -11.14
N VAL A 65 4.61 6.82 -11.15
CA VAL A 65 3.53 7.20 -10.21
C VAL A 65 3.91 6.84 -8.77
N VAL A 66 4.45 5.64 -8.55
CA VAL A 66 4.92 5.20 -7.23
C VAL A 66 6.02 6.12 -6.69
N ASN A 67 6.94 6.57 -7.55
CA ASN A 67 8.00 7.50 -7.17
C ASN A 67 7.43 8.89 -6.83
N ALA A 68 6.52 9.43 -7.62
CA ALA A 68 5.87 10.71 -7.35
C ALA A 68 5.05 10.67 -6.03
N LEU A 69 4.35 9.56 -5.76
CA LEU A 69 3.66 9.35 -4.48
C LEU A 69 4.64 9.30 -3.30
N ARG A 70 5.77 8.61 -3.46
CA ARG A 70 6.81 8.50 -2.42
C ARG A 70 7.47 9.85 -2.11
N ASN A 71 7.63 10.70 -3.11
CA ASN A 71 8.17 12.05 -2.96
C ASN A 71 7.15 13.04 -2.35
N GLY A 72 5.86 12.67 -2.29
CA GLY A 72 4.79 13.54 -1.79
C GLY A 72 4.19 14.49 -2.82
N ASP A 73 4.57 14.40 -4.10
CA ASP A 73 4.13 15.30 -5.17
C ASP A 73 2.61 15.24 -5.44
N LEU A 74 2.01 14.09 -5.13
CA LEU A 74 0.59 13.80 -5.37
C LEU A 74 -0.30 13.94 -4.11
N GLY A 75 0.29 14.25 -2.96
CA GLY A 75 -0.38 14.31 -1.66
C GLY A 75 -0.62 12.95 -1.03
N ASP A 76 -1.29 12.95 0.13
CA ASP A 76 -1.62 11.76 0.92
C ASP A 76 -2.95 11.98 1.66
N GLY A 77 -3.68 10.91 1.95
CA GLY A 77 -4.95 10.93 2.66
C GLY A 77 -6.19 10.96 1.76
N PRO A 78 -7.38 11.22 2.36
CA PRO A 78 -8.65 11.34 1.64
C PRO A 78 -8.65 12.55 0.68
N VAL A 79 -9.00 12.34 -0.58
CA VAL A 79 -9.08 13.41 -1.59
C VAL A 79 -10.48 14.01 -1.59
N ARG A 80 -10.59 15.32 -1.35
CA ARG A 80 -11.88 16.03 -1.39
C ARG A 80 -12.34 16.21 -2.84
N SER A 81 -13.65 16.30 -3.04
CA SER A 81 -14.22 16.51 -4.37
C SER A 81 -13.75 17.80 -5.02
N SER A 82 -13.42 18.84 -4.23
CA SER A 82 -12.82 20.10 -4.70
C SER A 82 -11.45 19.89 -5.35
N ASP A 83 -10.65 18.98 -4.79
CA ASP A 83 -9.24 18.76 -5.13
C ASP A 83 -9.07 17.66 -6.19
N ALA A 84 -10.14 16.90 -6.43
CA ALA A 84 -10.13 15.73 -7.33
C ALA A 84 -9.73 16.09 -8.77
N LYS A 85 -10.09 17.30 -9.26
CA LYS A 85 -9.73 17.77 -10.61
C LYS A 85 -8.23 18.05 -10.73
N GLU A 86 -7.65 18.70 -9.72
CA GLU A 86 -6.21 19.01 -9.69
C GLU A 86 -5.40 17.70 -9.54
N THR A 87 -5.80 16.87 -8.59
CA THR A 87 -5.18 15.55 -8.38
C THR A 87 -5.24 14.71 -9.66
N GLY A 88 -6.41 14.65 -10.32
CA GLY A 88 -6.56 13.92 -11.58
C GLY A 88 -5.66 14.43 -12.71
N ASN A 89 -5.42 15.75 -12.78
CA ASN A 89 -4.50 16.33 -13.77
C ASN A 89 -3.05 15.92 -13.49
N LYS A 90 -2.60 15.98 -12.22
CA LYS A 90 -1.25 15.55 -11.82
C LYS A 90 -0.98 14.08 -12.16
N PHE A 91 -1.92 13.18 -11.86
CA PHE A 91 -1.83 11.78 -12.28
C PHE A 91 -1.83 11.61 -13.81
N GLY A 92 -2.59 12.45 -14.52
CA GLY A 92 -2.63 12.42 -15.98
C GLY A 92 -1.32 12.84 -16.64
N GLU A 93 -0.52 13.71 -16.02
CA GLU A 93 0.82 14.07 -16.46
C GLU A 93 1.80 12.88 -16.36
N LEU A 94 1.52 11.95 -15.46
CA LEU A 94 2.26 10.69 -15.27
C LEU A 94 1.68 9.52 -16.09
N GLY A 95 0.82 9.81 -17.09
CA GLY A 95 0.27 8.80 -18.01
C GLY A 95 -0.94 8.01 -17.50
N MET A 96 -1.51 8.37 -16.35
CA MET A 96 -2.76 7.77 -15.87
C MET A 96 -3.98 8.39 -16.58
N ASP A 97 -5.08 7.63 -16.63
CA ASP A 97 -6.36 8.14 -17.15
C ASP A 97 -6.91 9.27 -16.27
N LYS A 98 -6.93 10.49 -16.80
CA LYS A 98 -7.37 11.69 -16.07
C LYS A 98 -8.81 11.61 -15.58
N ASP A 99 -9.70 11.03 -16.37
CA ASP A 99 -11.13 10.98 -16.03
C ASP A 99 -11.39 9.96 -14.92
N LEU A 100 -10.64 8.87 -14.92
CA LEU A 100 -10.65 7.90 -13.83
C LEU A 100 -10.03 8.48 -12.56
N MET A 101 -8.92 9.20 -12.67
CA MET A 101 -8.22 9.78 -11.52
C MET A 101 -8.96 10.97 -10.89
N ARG A 102 -9.89 11.60 -11.59
CA ARG A 102 -10.84 12.57 -10.99
C ARG A 102 -11.85 11.95 -10.05
N LYS A 103 -11.97 10.61 -10.04
CA LYS A 103 -12.85 9.86 -9.15
C LYS A 103 -12.10 9.26 -7.96
N ILE A 104 -10.90 9.76 -7.67
CA ILE A 104 -10.09 9.30 -6.57
C ILE A 104 -10.77 9.53 -5.21
N TYR A 105 -10.72 8.52 -4.35
CA TYR A 105 -11.26 8.58 -2.99
C TYR A 105 -10.17 8.87 -1.98
N ALA A 106 -9.04 8.18 -2.08
CA ALA A 106 -7.93 8.33 -1.14
C ALA A 106 -6.60 7.87 -1.74
N ILE A 107 -5.54 8.45 -1.21
CA ILE A 107 -4.16 8.04 -1.37
C ILE A 107 -3.67 7.58 0.01
N ASN A 108 -2.95 6.47 0.09
CA ASN A 108 -2.29 6.03 1.32
C ASN A 108 -0.88 5.59 0.99
N GLY A 109 0.09 6.43 1.31
CA GLY A 109 1.48 6.26 0.90
C GLY A 109 1.62 6.12 -0.61
N THR A 110 1.95 4.93 -1.09
CA THR A 110 2.06 4.64 -2.53
C THR A 110 0.88 3.87 -3.09
N ASN A 111 -0.26 3.87 -2.40
CA ASN A 111 -1.47 3.16 -2.82
C ASN A 111 -2.60 4.14 -3.13
N VAL A 112 -3.40 3.83 -4.12
CA VAL A 112 -4.46 4.70 -4.62
C VAL A 112 -5.78 3.96 -4.70
N LEU A 113 -6.86 4.59 -4.23
CA LEU A 113 -8.23 4.08 -4.31
C LEU A 113 -9.09 5.01 -5.17
N VAL A 114 -9.73 4.48 -6.20
CA VAL A 114 -10.67 5.20 -7.04
C VAL A 114 -12.05 4.56 -7.04
N ASN A 115 -13.08 5.41 -7.18
CA ASN A 115 -14.45 4.97 -7.37
C ASN A 115 -14.82 5.01 -8.86
N ASP A 116 -14.84 3.87 -9.52
CA ASP A 116 -15.23 3.74 -10.93
C ASP A 116 -16.66 3.21 -11.10
N THR A 117 -17.48 3.28 -10.05
CA THR A 117 -18.88 2.87 -10.12
C THR A 117 -19.72 3.90 -10.87
N LYS A 118 -20.89 3.45 -11.36
CA LYS A 118 -21.84 4.31 -12.06
C LYS A 118 -23.18 4.32 -11.31
N GLY A 119 -23.53 5.47 -10.72
CA GLY A 119 -24.88 5.73 -10.20
C GLY A 119 -25.36 4.80 -9.07
N ILE A 120 -24.49 4.37 -8.16
CA ILE A 120 -24.86 3.53 -7.04
C ILE A 120 -25.49 4.38 -5.93
N GLN A 121 -26.77 4.11 -5.64
CA GLN A 121 -27.49 4.81 -4.58
C GLN A 121 -26.91 4.45 -3.20
N GLY A 122 -26.72 5.45 -2.33
CA GLY A 122 -26.21 5.28 -0.96
C GLY A 122 -24.71 5.04 -0.85
N LEU A 123 -23.95 4.95 -1.97
CA LEU A 123 -22.52 4.71 -1.93
C LEU A 123 -21.75 5.86 -1.27
N HIS A 124 -22.21 7.11 -1.46
CA HIS A 124 -21.58 8.28 -0.87
C HIS A 124 -21.61 8.27 0.68
N GLU A 125 -22.63 7.65 1.27
CA GLU A 125 -22.77 7.49 2.73
C GLU A 125 -21.74 6.50 3.29
N THR A 126 -21.31 5.54 2.47
CA THR A 126 -20.32 4.51 2.87
C THR A 126 -18.89 4.91 2.52
N ARG A 127 -18.66 6.08 1.91
CA ARG A 127 -17.36 6.51 1.41
C ARG A 127 -16.27 6.46 2.47
N GLU A 128 -16.53 7.03 3.65
CA GLU A 128 -15.53 7.07 4.74
C GLU A 128 -15.19 5.66 5.24
N LEU A 129 -16.17 4.77 5.31
CA LEU A 129 -15.96 3.37 5.70
C LEU A 129 -15.14 2.59 4.66
N ILE A 130 -15.33 2.91 3.37
CA ILE A 130 -14.53 2.33 2.28
C ILE A 130 -13.08 2.80 2.39
N ILE A 131 -12.85 4.08 2.66
CA ILE A 131 -11.51 4.66 2.84
C ILE A 131 -10.83 4.05 4.09
N GLU A 132 -11.56 3.90 5.19
CA GLU A 132 -11.05 3.28 6.41
C GLU A 132 -10.60 1.84 6.15
N ALA A 133 -11.44 1.03 5.51
CA ALA A 133 -11.11 -0.35 5.16
C ALA A 133 -9.91 -0.44 4.19
N PHE A 134 -9.80 0.48 3.24
CA PHE A 134 -8.64 0.59 2.35
C PHE A 134 -7.37 0.88 3.15
N ASN A 135 -7.42 1.83 4.09
CA ASN A 135 -6.30 2.17 4.96
C ASN A 135 -5.86 0.99 5.86
N GLU A 136 -6.80 0.18 6.33
CA GLU A 136 -6.49 -1.05 7.07
C GLU A 136 -5.71 -2.04 6.19
N VAL A 137 -6.12 -2.23 4.93
CA VAL A 137 -5.42 -3.12 4.00
C VAL A 137 -4.05 -2.58 3.64
N CYS A 138 -3.90 -1.25 3.45
CA CYS A 138 -2.60 -0.64 3.19
C CYS A 138 -1.60 -0.87 4.33
N LYS A 139 -2.08 -1.00 5.58
CA LYS A 139 -1.25 -1.29 6.75
C LYS A 139 -0.95 -2.78 6.90
N LYS A 140 -1.89 -3.65 6.50
CA LYS A 140 -1.82 -5.11 6.68
C LYS A 140 -2.33 -5.83 5.44
N GLY A 141 -1.40 -6.22 4.59
CA GLY A 141 -1.67 -6.97 3.38
C GLY A 141 -2.19 -8.40 3.62
N PRO A 142 -2.49 -9.15 2.55
CA PRO A 142 -3.09 -10.47 2.65
C PRO A 142 -2.12 -11.63 2.88
N ILE A 143 -0.80 -11.48 2.66
CA ILE A 143 0.17 -12.59 2.69
C ILE A 143 0.82 -12.70 4.08
N ALA A 144 1.40 -11.63 4.58
CA ALA A 144 2.22 -11.64 5.78
C ALA A 144 1.83 -10.53 6.77
N ASP A 145 0.67 -9.89 6.59
CA ASP A 145 0.21 -8.71 7.33
C ASP A 145 1.21 -7.53 7.27
N GLU A 146 2.03 -7.49 6.20
CA GLU A 146 3.00 -6.41 5.98
C GLU A 146 2.36 -5.24 5.23
N PRO A 147 2.88 -4.01 5.39
CA PRO A 147 2.35 -2.84 4.70
C PRO A 147 2.43 -2.99 3.17
N VAL A 148 1.37 -2.57 2.50
CA VAL A 148 1.24 -2.67 1.04
C VAL A 148 1.82 -1.44 0.35
N GLN A 149 2.44 -1.65 -0.83
CA GLN A 149 2.93 -0.56 -1.68
C GLN A 149 2.63 -0.78 -3.17
N GLY A 150 2.44 0.34 -3.88
CA GLY A 150 2.31 0.35 -5.34
C GLY A 150 1.00 -0.24 -5.86
N MET A 151 -0.07 -0.19 -5.07
CA MET A 151 -1.36 -0.77 -5.39
C MET A 151 -2.34 0.28 -5.93
N PHE A 152 -2.94 0.01 -7.08
CA PHE A 152 -4.07 0.76 -7.63
C PHE A 152 -5.36 -0.03 -7.46
N VAL A 153 -6.29 0.48 -6.65
CA VAL A 153 -7.57 -0.16 -6.32
C VAL A 153 -8.70 0.57 -7.02
N ARG A 154 -9.50 -0.15 -7.77
CA ARG A 154 -10.71 0.33 -8.42
C ARG A 154 -11.94 -0.34 -7.80
N LEU A 155 -12.82 0.45 -7.23
CA LEU A 155 -14.17 0.00 -6.91
C LEU A 155 -15.01 0.11 -8.19
N THR A 156 -15.29 -1.01 -8.82
CA THR A 156 -15.94 -1.06 -10.15
C THR A 156 -17.45 -1.12 -10.07
N ASP A 157 -17.98 -1.77 -9.03
CA ASP A 157 -19.42 -1.88 -8.79
C ASP A 157 -19.71 -2.08 -7.30
N ALA A 158 -20.94 -1.77 -6.87
CA ALA A 158 -21.43 -2.09 -5.54
C ALA A 158 -22.94 -2.37 -5.57
N LYS A 159 -23.36 -3.31 -4.73
CA LYS A 159 -24.77 -3.59 -4.45
C LYS A 159 -25.01 -3.35 -2.97
N LEU A 160 -25.76 -2.32 -2.66
CA LEU A 160 -26.03 -1.88 -1.28
C LEU A 160 -27.48 -2.12 -0.93
N HIS A 161 -27.73 -2.47 0.34
CA HIS A 161 -29.08 -2.53 0.88
C HIS A 161 -29.69 -1.12 0.91
N GLU A 162 -30.98 -1.00 0.65
CA GLU A 162 -31.67 0.30 0.63
C GLU A 162 -31.65 0.99 2.01
N ASP A 163 -31.83 0.21 3.08
CA ASP A 163 -31.81 0.72 4.44
C ASP A 163 -30.36 0.93 4.94
N ALA A 164 -30.09 2.14 5.40
CA ALA A 164 -28.77 2.58 5.90
C ALA A 164 -28.33 1.77 7.16
N ILE A 165 -29.25 1.25 7.95
CA ILE A 165 -28.95 0.43 9.14
C ILE A 165 -28.13 -0.81 8.78
N HIS A 166 -28.32 -1.36 7.58
CA HIS A 166 -27.59 -2.52 7.07
C HIS A 166 -26.24 -2.19 6.42
N ARG A 167 -25.86 -0.90 6.33
CA ARG A 167 -24.63 -0.40 5.71
C ARG A 167 -23.62 0.15 6.72
N GLY A 168 -23.82 -0.10 8.01
CA GLY A 168 -22.94 0.40 9.06
C GLY A 168 -21.52 -0.16 9.02
N PRO A 169 -20.60 0.38 9.88
CA PRO A 169 -19.18 0.01 9.90
C PRO A 169 -18.93 -1.49 10.02
N ALA A 170 -19.67 -2.17 10.91
CA ALA A 170 -19.55 -3.62 11.12
C ALA A 170 -19.90 -4.47 9.89
N GLN A 171 -20.58 -3.91 8.91
CA GLN A 171 -20.93 -4.58 7.66
C GLN A 171 -20.02 -4.16 6.50
N THR A 172 -19.78 -2.85 6.36
CA THR A 172 -19.05 -2.29 5.22
C THR A 172 -17.55 -2.52 5.32
N ILE A 173 -16.93 -2.25 6.48
CA ILE A 173 -15.47 -2.37 6.62
C ILE A 173 -14.99 -3.80 6.35
N PRO A 174 -15.56 -4.87 6.95
CA PRO A 174 -15.14 -6.24 6.64
C PRO A 174 -15.37 -6.62 5.16
N ALA A 175 -16.47 -6.16 4.55
CA ALA A 175 -16.78 -6.45 3.16
C ALA A 175 -15.73 -5.86 2.22
N VAL A 176 -15.40 -4.59 2.40
CA VAL A 176 -14.41 -3.86 1.60
C VAL A 176 -13.01 -4.43 1.82
N ARG A 177 -12.59 -4.62 3.07
CA ARG A 177 -11.30 -5.20 3.43
C ARG A 177 -11.09 -6.58 2.78
N ASN A 178 -12.06 -7.48 2.94
CA ASN A 178 -11.98 -8.81 2.36
C ASN A 178 -12.05 -8.77 0.82
N GLY A 179 -12.81 -7.84 0.25
CA GLY A 179 -12.89 -7.59 -1.17
C GLY A 179 -11.55 -7.16 -1.75
N ILE A 180 -10.89 -6.19 -1.13
CA ILE A 180 -9.55 -5.71 -1.57
C ILE A 180 -8.51 -6.81 -1.39
N LYS A 181 -8.41 -7.45 -0.22
CA LYS A 181 -7.46 -8.55 0.03
C LYS A 181 -7.64 -9.70 -0.97
N GLY A 182 -8.88 -10.10 -1.25
CA GLY A 182 -9.18 -11.14 -2.25
C GLY A 182 -8.82 -10.73 -3.69
N ALA A 183 -9.04 -9.47 -4.06
CA ALA A 183 -8.63 -8.92 -5.34
C ALA A 183 -7.10 -8.86 -5.48
N MET A 184 -6.37 -8.49 -4.41
CA MET A 184 -4.91 -8.53 -4.36
C MET A 184 -4.38 -9.93 -4.65
N MET A 185 -4.93 -10.96 -4.00
CA MET A 185 -4.50 -12.35 -4.22
C MET A 185 -4.70 -12.78 -5.67
N ARG A 186 -5.79 -12.35 -6.34
CA ARG A 186 -6.00 -12.59 -7.77
C ARG A 186 -5.04 -11.81 -8.66
N ALA A 187 -4.66 -10.61 -8.25
CA ALA A 187 -3.72 -9.75 -8.96
C ALA A 187 -2.25 -10.14 -8.72
N LYS A 188 -1.97 -11.31 -8.17
CA LYS A 188 -0.62 -11.83 -7.88
C LYS A 188 0.14 -10.94 -6.89
N THR A 189 -0.29 -10.96 -5.64
CA THR A 189 0.43 -10.30 -4.55
C THR A 189 1.75 -11.03 -4.26
N VAL A 190 2.80 -10.27 -3.98
CA VAL A 190 4.15 -10.75 -3.68
C VAL A 190 4.69 -10.05 -2.45
N LEU A 191 5.59 -10.74 -1.75
CA LEU A 191 6.38 -10.15 -0.67
C LEU A 191 7.63 -9.50 -1.27
N LEU A 192 7.91 -8.28 -0.87
CA LEU A 192 9.03 -7.47 -1.34
C LEU A 192 10.04 -7.31 -0.21
N GLU A 193 11.29 -7.66 -0.48
CA GLU A 193 12.43 -7.44 0.40
C GLU A 193 13.04 -6.06 0.21
N PRO A 194 13.55 -5.42 1.28
CA PRO A 194 14.30 -4.19 1.14
C PRO A 194 15.63 -4.47 0.45
N MET A 195 15.90 -3.74 -0.64
CA MET A 195 17.18 -3.81 -1.36
C MET A 195 17.98 -2.55 -1.14
N GLN A 196 19.27 -2.70 -0.86
CA GLN A 196 20.21 -1.58 -0.75
C GLN A 196 21.20 -1.63 -1.90
N LYS A 197 21.53 -0.46 -2.45
CA LYS A 197 22.60 -0.31 -3.42
C LYS A 197 23.86 0.18 -2.69
N ALA A 198 24.86 -0.68 -2.59
CA ALA A 198 26.15 -0.33 -2.02
C ALA A 198 27.11 0.10 -3.13
N PHE A 199 27.83 1.21 -2.90
CA PHE A 199 28.94 1.64 -3.72
C PHE A 199 30.22 1.40 -2.92
N VAL A 200 31.06 0.48 -3.39
CA VAL A 200 32.31 0.13 -2.73
C VAL A 200 33.46 0.58 -3.62
N SER A 201 34.32 1.44 -3.09
CA SER A 201 35.54 1.87 -3.76
C SER A 201 36.75 1.20 -3.08
N VAL A 202 37.50 0.43 -3.83
CA VAL A 202 38.70 -0.27 -3.34
C VAL A 202 39.86 -0.10 -4.32
N PRO A 203 41.12 -0.10 -3.87
CA PRO A 203 42.27 -0.20 -4.75
C PRO A 203 42.23 -1.44 -5.63
N ASN A 204 42.78 -1.40 -6.83
CA ASN A 204 42.71 -2.50 -7.80
C ASN A 204 43.25 -3.83 -7.25
N ASP A 205 44.25 -3.78 -6.38
CA ASP A 205 44.86 -4.97 -5.77
C ASP A 205 43.90 -5.77 -4.86
N TRP A 206 42.81 -5.12 -4.40
CA TRP A 206 41.80 -5.72 -3.49
C TRP A 206 40.54 -6.10 -4.22
N LEU A 207 40.44 -5.86 -5.52
CA LEU A 207 39.20 -6.09 -6.30
C LEU A 207 38.82 -7.59 -6.32
N CYS A 208 39.81 -8.49 -6.38
CA CYS A 208 39.57 -9.92 -6.38
C CYS A 208 38.93 -10.41 -5.07
N LEU A 209 39.30 -9.83 -3.93
CA LEU A 209 38.74 -10.19 -2.64
C LEU A 209 37.27 -9.77 -2.50
N LEU A 210 36.90 -8.66 -3.16
CA LEU A 210 35.51 -8.20 -3.15
C LEU A 210 34.59 -9.15 -3.93
N TYR A 211 35.06 -9.69 -5.08
CA TYR A 211 34.30 -10.62 -5.91
C TYR A 211 34.20 -12.03 -5.30
N THR A 212 35.12 -12.42 -4.43
CA THR A 212 35.12 -13.72 -3.76
C THR A 212 34.45 -13.70 -2.39
N SER A 213 34.06 -12.52 -1.91
CA SER A 213 33.31 -12.40 -0.65
C SER A 213 31.90 -12.98 -0.80
N PRO A 214 31.44 -13.85 0.10
CA PRO A 214 30.09 -14.40 0.01
C PRO A 214 29.04 -13.28 0.10
N SER A 215 28.02 -13.35 -0.76
CA SER A 215 26.88 -12.46 -0.69
C SER A 215 26.08 -12.77 0.59
N PRO A 216 25.45 -11.76 1.23
CA PRO A 216 24.54 -12.01 2.35
C PRO A 216 23.38 -12.96 2.04
N ARG A 217 23.18 -13.31 0.75
CA ARG A 217 22.16 -14.27 0.30
C ARG A 217 22.67 -15.70 0.20
N ASP A 218 23.97 -15.92 0.39
CA ASP A 218 24.60 -17.24 0.26
C ASP A 218 24.74 -17.97 1.62
N GLY A 219 24.10 -17.42 2.67
CA GLY A 219 24.09 -17.96 4.03
C GLY A 219 22.71 -18.46 4.47
#